data_8cede9458636fcaa398f1f940cc5de86
#
_entry.id   8cede9458636fcaa398f1f940cc5de86
#
_cell.length_a   1.000
_cell.length_b   1.000
_cell.length_c   1.000
_cell.angle_alpha   90.00
_cell.angle_beta   90.00
_cell.angle_gamma   90.00
#
_symmetry.space_group_name_H-M   'P 1'
#
loop_
_entity.id
_entity.type
_entity.pdbx_description
1 polymer ?
#
loop_
_entity_poly.entity_id
_entity_poly.type
_entity_poly.pdbx_seq_one_letter_code
_entity_poly.pdbx_strand_id
1 'polypeptide(L)'
;MRNLDDKKPEQRLPADLTRRATAIIEMPNGVLVTAPRGGRYNLPGGKANRGELRSQALIREIREQTGLRINSMLYLFDHITPFNAHKVYLCIAQGQPRPQGEMERMALITSPDSELELFVESRAILRRYARLRGEESAKGQALRAILKLARYIAKVD
;
A
#
# COMPACT_ATOMS: atom_id res chain seq x y z
N MET A 1 25.83 -10.00 28.08
CA MET A 1 25.79 -10.05 26.60
C MET A 1 24.43 -10.60 26.18
N ARG A 2 23.56 -9.78 25.67
CA ARG A 2 22.30 -10.29 25.08
C ARG A 2 22.66 -10.99 23.77
N ASN A 3 22.42 -12.29 23.71
CA ASN A 3 22.54 -13.03 22.47
C ASN A 3 21.60 -12.41 21.42
N LEU A 4 22.16 -12.11 20.25
CA LEU A 4 21.40 -11.65 19.07
C LEU A 4 20.35 -12.68 18.58
N ASP A 5 20.35 -13.87 19.20
CA ASP A 5 19.46 -14.97 18.88
C ASP A 5 18.13 -14.96 19.65
N ASP A 6 17.98 -14.05 20.62
CA ASP A 6 16.74 -13.92 21.42
C ASP A 6 15.64 -13.08 20.76
N LYS A 7 15.75 -12.77 19.48
CA LYS A 7 14.60 -12.22 18.74
C LYS A 7 13.54 -13.29 18.63
N LYS A 8 12.35 -12.96 19.14
CA LYS A 8 11.17 -13.83 19.05
C LYS A 8 11.08 -14.42 17.64
N PRO A 9 10.75 -15.71 17.49
CA PRO A 9 10.63 -16.37 16.18
C PRO A 9 9.75 -15.60 15.18
N GLU A 10 8.77 -14.87 15.70
CA GLU A 10 7.82 -14.05 14.93
C GLU A 10 8.46 -12.82 14.23
N GLN A 11 9.71 -12.47 14.59
CA GLN A 11 10.41 -11.31 14.03
C GLN A 11 11.43 -11.68 12.94
N ARG A 12 11.67 -12.96 12.71
CA ARG A 12 12.56 -13.42 11.64
C ARG A 12 11.72 -13.75 10.40
N LEU A 13 11.85 -12.89 9.37
CA LEU A 13 11.30 -13.23 8.06
C LEU A 13 12.13 -14.37 7.45
N PRO A 14 11.50 -15.41 6.87
CA PRO A 14 12.22 -16.37 6.05
C PRO A 14 13.04 -15.66 4.97
N ALA A 15 14.26 -16.16 4.70
CA ALA A 15 15.20 -15.51 3.79
C ALA A 15 14.70 -15.45 2.33
N ASP A 16 13.72 -16.25 1.98
CA ASP A 16 13.13 -16.37 0.63
C ASP A 16 11.90 -15.49 0.40
N LEU A 17 11.40 -14.78 1.43
CA LEU A 17 10.28 -13.86 1.24
C LEU A 17 10.67 -12.65 0.43
N THR A 18 9.86 -12.34 -0.56
CA THR A 18 10.02 -11.10 -1.34
C THR A 18 9.65 -9.89 -0.50
N ARG A 19 10.58 -8.95 -0.39
CA ARG A 19 10.36 -7.68 0.30
C ARG A 19 9.57 -6.75 -0.62
N ARG A 20 8.32 -6.49 -0.27
CA ARG A 20 7.43 -5.65 -1.07
C ARG A 20 7.00 -4.40 -0.29
N ALA A 21 6.74 -3.34 -1.05
CA ALA A 21 6.09 -2.13 -0.56
C ALA A 21 4.74 -1.99 -1.26
N THR A 22 3.70 -1.69 -0.50
CA THR A 22 2.32 -1.65 -1.00
C THR A 22 1.65 -0.37 -0.55
N ALA A 23 1.00 0.32 -1.48
CA ALA A 23 0.35 1.60 -1.24
C ALA A 23 -1.15 1.47 -1.15
N ILE A 24 -1.72 2.12 -0.14
CA ILE A 24 -3.13 2.50 -0.14
C ILE A 24 -3.19 3.97 -0.51
N ILE A 25 -3.70 4.25 -1.71
CA ILE A 25 -3.86 5.59 -2.25
C ILE A 25 -5.36 5.90 -2.29
N GLU A 26 -5.83 6.69 -1.33
CA GLU A 26 -7.22 7.12 -1.35
C GLU A 26 -7.40 8.31 -2.27
N MET A 27 -8.21 8.11 -3.29
CA MET A 27 -8.69 9.14 -4.21
C MET A 27 -10.11 9.55 -3.80
N PRO A 28 -10.68 10.65 -4.34
CA PRO A 28 -12.03 11.08 -3.96
C PRO A 28 -13.12 10.00 -4.07
N ASN A 29 -13.01 9.11 -5.04
CA ASN A 29 -14.02 8.09 -5.32
C ASN A 29 -13.61 6.66 -4.94
N GLY A 30 -12.56 6.49 -4.16
CA GLY A 30 -12.13 5.19 -3.69
C GLY A 30 -10.63 4.99 -3.65
N VAL A 31 -10.23 3.77 -3.33
CA VAL A 31 -8.82 3.35 -3.26
C VAL A 31 -8.36 2.88 -4.65
N LEU A 32 -7.22 3.37 -5.08
CA LEU A 32 -6.66 3.06 -6.40
C LEU A 32 -6.12 1.63 -6.45
N VAL A 33 -6.54 0.89 -7.46
CA VAL A 33 -5.98 -0.42 -7.82
C VAL A 33 -5.60 -0.43 -9.29
N THR A 34 -4.59 -1.21 -9.63
CA THR A 34 -4.03 -1.31 -10.97
C THR A 34 -3.96 -2.76 -11.44
N ALA A 35 -4.01 -2.98 -12.74
CA ALA A 35 -3.89 -4.32 -13.31
C ALA A 35 -3.03 -4.30 -14.57
N PRO A 36 -2.13 -5.29 -14.73
CA PRO A 36 -1.43 -5.49 -15.98
C PRO A 36 -2.36 -6.13 -17.02
N ARG A 37 -1.91 -6.19 -18.27
CA ARG A 37 -2.64 -6.87 -19.34
C ARG A 37 -2.96 -8.30 -18.96
N GLY A 38 -4.24 -8.67 -19.04
CA GLY A 38 -4.70 -10.01 -18.71
C GLY A 38 -4.57 -10.42 -17.25
N GLY A 39 -4.13 -9.50 -16.36
CA GLY A 39 -3.92 -9.76 -14.95
C GLY A 39 -5.06 -9.26 -14.07
N ARG A 40 -5.03 -9.67 -12.81
CA ARG A 40 -5.95 -9.22 -11.77
C ARG A 40 -5.52 -7.84 -11.23
N TYR A 41 -6.47 -7.14 -10.64
CA TYR A 41 -6.20 -5.88 -9.94
C TYR A 41 -5.40 -6.12 -8.66
N ASN A 42 -4.49 -5.20 -8.39
CA ASN A 42 -3.64 -5.23 -7.21
C ASN A 42 -3.53 -3.83 -6.63
N LEU A 43 -3.28 -3.73 -5.34
CA LEU A 43 -2.81 -2.48 -4.75
C LEU A 43 -1.47 -2.10 -5.40
N PRO A 44 -1.28 -0.83 -5.78
CA PRO A 44 -0.02 -0.41 -6.39
C PRO A 44 1.17 -0.63 -5.46
N GLY A 45 2.30 -0.94 -6.04
CA GLY A 45 3.52 -1.20 -5.32
C GLY A 45 4.41 -2.19 -6.04
N GLY A 46 5.38 -2.74 -5.35
CA GLY A 46 6.27 -3.71 -5.94
C GLY A 46 7.40 -4.15 -5.04
N LYS A 47 8.31 -4.90 -5.64
CA LYS A 47 9.48 -5.46 -4.97
C LYS A 47 10.50 -4.36 -4.69
N ALA A 48 11.04 -4.34 -3.48
CA ALA A 48 12.22 -3.54 -3.15
C ALA A 48 13.47 -4.20 -3.71
N ASN A 49 14.32 -3.43 -4.37
CA ASN A 49 15.60 -3.89 -4.85
C ASN A 49 16.58 -4.09 -3.68
N ARG A 50 17.64 -4.84 -3.91
CA ARG A 50 18.69 -5.03 -2.91
C ARG A 50 19.26 -3.67 -2.51
N GLY A 51 19.30 -3.40 -1.19
CA GLY A 51 19.79 -2.14 -0.65
C GLY A 51 18.79 -0.97 -0.74
N GLU A 52 17.65 -1.15 -1.39
CA GLU A 52 16.59 -0.16 -1.47
C GLU A 52 15.69 -0.26 -0.24
N LEU A 53 15.37 0.89 0.37
CA LEU A 53 14.33 0.95 1.39
C LEU A 53 12.96 0.71 0.74
N ARG A 54 12.04 0.10 1.49
CA ARG A 54 10.70 -0.14 0.96
C ARG A 54 9.94 1.14 0.65
N SER A 55 10.16 2.20 1.41
CA SER A 55 9.59 3.51 1.10
C SER A 55 10.10 4.07 -0.22
N GLN A 56 11.39 3.90 -0.52
CA GLN A 56 11.99 4.30 -1.81
C GLN A 56 11.42 3.47 -2.97
N ALA A 57 11.31 2.15 -2.77
CA ALA A 57 10.72 1.26 -3.75
C ALA A 57 9.28 1.68 -4.07
N LEU A 58 8.51 2.08 -3.06
CA LEU A 58 7.13 2.48 -3.24
C LEU A 58 7.01 3.75 -4.07
N ILE A 59 7.81 4.76 -3.78
CA ILE A 59 7.84 6.02 -4.56
C ILE A 59 8.14 5.72 -6.04
N ARG A 60 9.13 4.89 -6.29
CA ARG A 60 9.54 4.49 -7.64
C ARG A 60 8.43 3.71 -8.37
N GLU A 61 7.89 2.69 -7.73
CA GLU A 61 6.85 1.83 -8.33
C GLU A 61 5.56 2.59 -8.62
N ILE A 62 5.11 3.45 -7.70
CA ILE A 62 3.90 4.25 -7.90
C ILE A 62 4.07 5.18 -9.10
N ARG A 63 5.21 5.82 -9.22
CA ARG A 63 5.49 6.68 -10.37
C ARG A 63 5.50 5.91 -11.68
N GLU A 64 6.14 4.74 -11.70
CA GLU A 64 6.21 3.88 -12.88
C GLU A 64 4.85 3.34 -13.31
N GLN A 65 4.00 2.98 -12.35
CA GLN A 65 2.72 2.32 -12.62
C GLN A 65 1.57 3.30 -12.86
N THR A 66 1.60 4.47 -12.27
CA THR A 66 0.47 5.40 -12.24
C THR A 66 0.80 6.83 -12.65
N GLY A 67 2.08 7.18 -12.69
CA GLY A 67 2.54 8.55 -12.91
C GLY A 67 2.36 9.47 -11.70
N LEU A 68 1.80 8.97 -10.59
CA LEU A 68 1.58 9.77 -9.39
C LEU A 68 2.89 10.04 -8.65
N ARG A 69 2.93 11.21 -8.02
CA ARG A 69 4.01 11.61 -7.13
C ARG A 69 3.53 11.51 -5.68
N ILE A 70 4.21 10.72 -4.88
CA ILE A 70 3.92 10.58 -3.46
C ILE A 70 4.48 11.80 -2.70
N ASN A 71 3.63 12.49 -1.95
CA ASN A 71 4.00 13.62 -1.11
C ASN A 71 4.27 13.22 0.33
N SER A 72 3.51 12.27 0.84
CA SER A 72 3.67 11.77 2.20
C SER A 72 3.21 10.33 2.31
N MET A 73 3.81 9.61 3.27
CA MET A 73 3.49 8.24 3.56
C MET A 73 3.34 8.05 5.06
N LEU A 74 2.30 7.31 5.45
CA LEU A 74 2.14 6.82 6.81
C LEU A 74 2.25 5.29 6.79
N TYR A 75 3.25 4.74 7.50
CA TYR A 75 3.34 3.30 7.69
C TYR A 75 2.13 2.79 8.48
N LEU A 76 1.47 1.78 7.96
CA LEU A 76 0.29 1.19 8.58
C LEU A 76 0.58 -0.12 9.30
N PHE A 77 1.02 -1.12 8.56
CA PHE A 77 1.31 -2.46 9.10
C PHE A 77 2.14 -3.28 8.11
N ASP A 78 2.72 -4.37 8.63
CA ASP A 78 3.29 -5.43 7.81
C ASP A 78 2.22 -6.49 7.52
N HIS A 79 2.18 -6.97 6.29
CA HIS A 79 1.34 -8.09 5.89
C HIS A 79 2.22 -9.19 5.30
N ILE A 80 2.32 -10.29 6.05
CA ILE A 80 3.22 -11.39 5.72
C ILE A 80 2.40 -12.55 5.17
N THR A 81 2.81 -13.05 4.02
CA THR A 81 2.26 -14.25 3.39
C THR A 81 3.37 -15.30 3.23
N PRO A 82 3.08 -16.52 2.76
CA PRO A 82 4.14 -17.50 2.49
C PRO A 82 5.18 -17.05 1.46
N PHE A 83 4.85 -16.07 0.60
CA PHE A 83 5.73 -15.63 -0.50
C PHE A 83 6.22 -14.20 -0.36
N ASN A 84 5.49 -13.34 0.34
CA ASN A 84 5.73 -11.91 0.36
C ASN A 84 5.70 -11.32 1.76
N ALA A 85 6.61 -10.39 2.00
CA ALA A 85 6.59 -9.52 3.18
C ALA A 85 6.26 -8.10 2.72
N HIS A 86 4.97 -7.74 2.81
CA HIS A 86 4.50 -6.41 2.45
C HIS A 86 4.70 -5.42 3.60
N LYS A 87 5.28 -4.27 3.32
CA LYS A 87 5.10 -3.07 4.14
C LYS A 87 4.01 -2.22 3.51
N VAL A 88 2.95 -1.96 4.26
CA VAL A 88 1.77 -1.25 3.77
C VAL A 88 1.77 0.18 4.29
N TYR A 89 1.63 1.12 3.37
CA TYR A 89 1.61 2.56 3.64
C TYR A 89 0.33 3.21 3.12
N LEU A 90 -0.22 4.12 3.90
CA LEU A 90 -1.14 5.11 3.34
C LEU A 90 -0.30 6.16 2.62
N CYS A 91 -0.61 6.42 1.36
CA CYS A 91 0.10 7.39 0.55
C CYS A 91 -0.82 8.54 0.14
N ILE A 92 -0.35 9.77 0.36
CA ILE A 92 -0.96 10.97 -0.18
C ILE A 92 -0.17 11.31 -1.44
N ALA A 93 -0.86 11.35 -2.57
CA ALA A 93 -0.22 11.52 -3.87
C ALA A 93 -0.84 12.66 -4.66
N GLN A 94 -0.04 13.26 -5.53
CA GLN A 94 -0.46 14.32 -6.45
C GLN A 94 -0.41 13.85 -7.88
N GLY A 95 -1.32 14.39 -8.70
CA GLY A 95 -1.40 14.17 -10.13
C GLY A 95 -2.68 13.43 -10.52
N GLN A 96 -2.83 13.26 -11.81
CA GLN A 96 -3.89 12.44 -12.39
C GLN A 96 -3.32 11.05 -12.65
N PRO A 97 -3.84 10.00 -11.97
CA PRO A 97 -3.34 8.66 -12.21
C PRO A 97 -3.68 8.20 -13.63
N ARG A 98 -2.72 7.54 -14.26
CA ARG A 98 -2.87 6.89 -15.56
C ARG A 98 -2.14 5.56 -15.54
N PRO A 99 -2.70 4.50 -16.13
CA PRO A 99 -1.95 3.25 -16.23
C PRO A 99 -0.69 3.48 -17.08
N GLN A 100 0.46 3.10 -16.52
CA GLN A 100 1.76 3.27 -17.17
C GLN A 100 2.62 2.02 -16.96
N GLY A 101 3.74 1.92 -17.68
CA GLY A 101 4.62 0.77 -17.58
C GLY A 101 3.89 -0.51 -17.97
N GLU A 102 3.93 -1.50 -17.09
CA GLU A 102 3.26 -2.78 -17.29
C GLU A 102 1.75 -2.73 -16.97
N MET A 103 1.25 -1.64 -16.38
CA MET A 103 -0.15 -1.50 -16.03
C MET A 103 -0.96 -1.01 -17.22
N GLU A 104 -2.09 -1.67 -17.49
CA GLU A 104 -3.01 -1.31 -18.57
C GLU A 104 -4.35 -0.80 -18.08
N ARG A 105 -4.74 -1.14 -16.86
CA ARG A 105 -6.03 -0.79 -16.30
C ARG A 105 -5.89 -0.23 -14.90
N MET A 106 -6.80 0.66 -14.55
CA MET A 106 -6.96 1.18 -13.19
C MET A 106 -8.43 1.17 -12.83
N ALA A 107 -8.69 1.07 -11.53
CA ALA A 107 -10.03 1.22 -10.96
C ALA A 107 -9.94 1.84 -9.58
N LEU A 108 -11.06 2.36 -9.11
CA LEU A 108 -11.24 2.86 -7.76
C LEU A 108 -12.26 1.96 -7.06
N ILE A 109 -11.91 1.49 -5.87
CA ILE A 109 -12.79 0.61 -5.11
C ILE A 109 -13.11 1.23 -3.76
N THR A 110 -14.36 1.08 -3.32
CA THR A 110 -14.86 1.65 -2.07
C THR A 110 -14.97 0.63 -0.95
N SER A 111 -14.83 -0.65 -1.27
CA SER A 111 -14.97 -1.75 -0.32
C SER A 111 -13.99 -2.87 -0.64
N PRO A 112 -13.43 -3.54 0.39
CA PRO A 112 -12.63 -4.75 0.18
C PRO A 112 -13.43 -5.91 -0.43
N ASP A 113 -14.76 -5.83 -0.41
CA ASP A 113 -15.67 -6.83 -0.97
C ASP A 113 -16.10 -6.50 -2.40
N SER A 114 -15.42 -5.55 -3.06
CA SER A 114 -15.65 -5.21 -4.47
C SER A 114 -15.67 -6.47 -5.35
N GLU A 115 -16.52 -6.45 -6.37
CA GLU A 115 -16.64 -7.54 -7.37
C GLU A 115 -15.47 -7.59 -8.35
N LEU A 116 -14.59 -6.58 -8.35
CA LEU A 116 -13.39 -6.62 -9.17
C LEU A 116 -12.52 -7.82 -8.80
N GLU A 117 -11.89 -8.40 -9.81
CA GLU A 117 -10.90 -9.46 -9.60
C GLU A 117 -9.63 -8.90 -8.97
N LEU A 118 -9.57 -8.97 -7.65
CA LEU A 118 -8.41 -8.57 -6.86
C LEU A 118 -7.55 -9.78 -6.52
N PHE A 119 -6.23 -9.58 -6.48
CA PHE A 119 -5.36 -10.55 -5.84
C PHE A 119 -5.77 -10.76 -4.37
N VAL A 120 -5.65 -11.99 -3.91
CA VAL A 120 -6.01 -12.38 -2.53
C VAL A 120 -5.29 -11.52 -1.49
N GLU A 121 -4.00 -11.25 -1.69
CA GLU A 121 -3.20 -10.43 -0.78
C GLU A 121 -3.70 -8.99 -0.72
N SER A 122 -4.05 -8.40 -1.86
CA SER A 122 -4.60 -7.03 -1.90
C SER A 122 -5.93 -6.94 -1.17
N ARG A 123 -6.81 -7.91 -1.36
CA ARG A 123 -8.10 -7.96 -0.66
C ARG A 123 -7.91 -8.10 0.85
N ALA A 124 -6.99 -8.95 1.29
CA ALA A 124 -6.68 -9.14 2.70
C ALA A 124 -6.11 -7.85 3.34
N ILE A 125 -5.21 -7.16 2.63
CA ILE A 125 -4.65 -5.88 3.06
C ILE A 125 -5.75 -4.82 3.19
N LEU A 126 -6.65 -4.74 2.21
CA LEU A 126 -7.77 -3.79 2.25
C LEU A 126 -8.73 -4.05 3.40
N ARG A 127 -8.98 -5.32 3.75
CA ARG A 127 -9.79 -5.67 4.93
C ARG A 127 -9.13 -5.23 6.23
N ARG A 128 -7.81 -5.41 6.35
CA ARG A 128 -7.05 -4.93 7.50
C ARG A 128 -7.06 -3.40 7.58
N TYR A 129 -6.91 -2.73 6.45
CA TYR A 129 -6.99 -1.28 6.36
C TYR A 129 -8.36 -0.75 6.80
N ALA A 130 -9.45 -1.36 6.33
CA ALA A 130 -10.80 -0.96 6.70
C ALA A 130 -11.03 -1.08 8.22
N ARG A 131 -10.51 -2.15 8.84
CA ARG A 131 -10.59 -2.32 10.30
C ARG A 131 -9.76 -1.26 11.03
N LEU A 132 -8.52 -1.03 10.61
CA LEU A 132 -7.63 -0.06 11.22
C LEU A 132 -8.23 1.35 11.16
N ARG A 133 -8.86 1.70 10.04
CA ARG A 133 -9.50 3.01 9.86
C ARG A 133 -10.62 3.26 10.88
N GLY A 134 -11.29 2.22 11.34
CA GLY A 134 -12.35 2.30 12.36
C GLY A 134 -11.88 2.16 13.80
N GLU A 135 -10.59 1.88 14.03
CA GLU A 135 -10.07 1.64 15.39
C GLU A 135 -9.85 2.92 16.18
N GLU A 136 -10.07 2.84 17.49
CA GLU A 136 -9.75 3.92 18.44
C GLU A 136 -8.28 3.96 18.86
N SER A 137 -7.42 3.15 18.23
CA SER A 137 -5.98 3.16 18.44
C SER A 137 -5.35 4.48 17.99
N ALA A 138 -4.15 4.78 18.51
CA ALA A 138 -3.38 5.95 18.07
C ALA A 138 -3.14 5.95 16.56
N LYS A 139 -2.86 4.77 15.98
CA LYS A 139 -2.65 4.62 14.55
C LYS A 139 -3.94 4.87 13.76
N GLY A 140 -5.08 4.36 14.20
CA GLY A 140 -6.38 4.62 13.58
C GLY A 140 -6.75 6.09 13.62
N GLN A 141 -6.51 6.76 14.74
CA GLN A 141 -6.72 8.20 14.89
C GLN A 141 -5.81 9.01 13.94
N ALA A 142 -4.52 8.66 13.89
CA ALA A 142 -3.56 9.31 12.98
C ALA A 142 -3.97 9.14 11.52
N LEU A 143 -4.37 7.95 11.14
CA LEU A 143 -4.86 7.64 9.80
C LEU A 143 -6.05 8.51 9.41
N ARG A 144 -7.07 8.60 10.27
CA ARG A 144 -8.24 9.45 10.02
C ARG A 144 -7.89 10.93 9.94
N ALA A 145 -6.98 11.39 10.78
CA ALA A 145 -6.52 12.79 10.79
C ALA A 145 -5.81 13.15 9.48
N ILE A 146 -4.94 12.27 8.98
CA ILE A 146 -4.23 12.47 7.70
C ILE A 146 -5.20 12.48 6.53
N LEU A 147 -6.17 11.58 6.50
CA LEU A 147 -7.19 11.56 5.45
C LEU A 147 -8.04 12.84 5.44
N LYS A 148 -8.40 13.33 6.61
CA LYS A 148 -9.14 14.58 6.75
C LYS A 148 -8.34 15.77 6.24
N LEU A 149 -7.06 15.85 6.60
CA LEU A 149 -6.15 16.89 6.14
C LEU A 149 -5.96 16.86 4.62
N ALA A 150 -5.76 15.68 4.06
CA ALA A 150 -5.60 15.50 2.61
C ALA A 150 -6.83 16.00 1.84
N ARG A 151 -8.04 15.72 2.34
CA ARG A 151 -9.29 16.23 1.76
C ARG A 151 -9.40 17.75 1.85
N TYR A 152 -8.95 18.33 2.94
CA TYR A 152 -8.95 19.79 3.13
C TYR A 152 -8.02 20.45 2.12
N ILE A 153 -6.79 19.95 1.98
CA ILE A 153 -5.80 20.46 1.02
C ILE A 153 -6.34 20.39 -0.40
N ALA A 154 -6.95 19.27 -0.77
CA ALA A 154 -7.54 19.09 -2.10
C ALA A 154 -8.67 20.08 -2.43
N LYS A 155 -9.34 20.62 -1.42
CA LYS A 155 -10.41 21.63 -1.61
C LYS A 155 -9.87 23.05 -1.78
N VAL A 156 -8.65 23.31 -1.32
CA VAL A 156 -8.04 24.65 -1.35
C VAL A 156 -7.30 24.88 -2.66
N ASP A 157 -6.82 23.83 -3.30
CA ASP A 157 -6.20 23.88 -4.61
C ASP A 157 -7.26 23.99 -5.72
#